data_b38b3b912b7f3ca78d83a08bf01b5308
#
_entry.id   b38b3b912b7f3ca78d83a08bf01b5308
#
_cell.length_a   1.000
_cell.length_b   1.000
_cell.length_c   1.000
_cell.angle_alpha   90.00
_cell.angle_beta   90.00
_cell.angle_gamma   90.00
#
_symmetry.space_group_name_H-M   'P 1'
#
loop_
_entity.id
_entity.type
_entity.pdbx_description
1 polymer ?
#
loop_
_entity_poly.entity_id
_entity_poly.type
_entity_poly.pdbx_seq_one_letter_code
_entity_poly.pdbx_strand_id
1 'polypeptide(L)'
;MRKIYLVSNTKTADESVVNLSVSSIEFLKFEINLSEFDALVTTSKNAFKALKFNGILPINLPVFAIANSCAAAAREFGFSKIYTGQNAHGDDFAREILPLLKGKKVLYLKGKDSASNFLEILQKGGVNIKAVVAYENVLNPCKMELKPPKNSILIFASPINVRNFLSNFGWDESYQTISIGKVTAKELKFSTPLVSQSQDINACIALAKTLL
;
A
#
# COMPACT_ATOMS: atom_id res chain seq x y z
N MET A 1 -17.80 -26.20 -5.61
CA MET A 1 -18.06 -24.75 -5.61
C MET A 1 -16.71 -24.04 -5.56
N ARG A 2 -16.46 -23.09 -6.45
CA ARG A 2 -15.22 -22.30 -6.46
C ARG A 2 -15.16 -21.44 -5.21
N LYS A 3 -13.96 -21.27 -4.63
CA LYS A 3 -13.75 -20.37 -3.49
C LYS A 3 -13.00 -19.11 -3.96
N ILE A 4 -13.35 -17.96 -3.40
CA ILE A 4 -12.68 -16.70 -3.65
C ILE A 4 -11.67 -16.46 -2.52
N TYR A 5 -10.42 -16.14 -2.88
CA TYR A 5 -9.36 -15.78 -1.96
C TYR A 5 -8.90 -14.34 -2.23
N LEU A 6 -8.88 -13.52 -1.19
CA LEU A 6 -8.27 -12.20 -1.23
C LEU A 6 -6.83 -12.29 -0.72
N VAL A 7 -5.88 -12.23 -1.63
CA VAL A 7 -4.44 -12.22 -1.31
C VAL A 7 -4.01 -10.78 -1.06
N SER A 8 -4.05 -10.37 0.21
CA SER A 8 -3.88 -8.97 0.61
C SER A 8 -3.50 -8.83 2.09
N ASN A 9 -2.82 -7.72 2.44
CA ASN A 9 -2.63 -7.31 3.84
C ASN A 9 -3.88 -6.60 4.41
N THR A 10 -4.79 -6.15 3.54
CA THR A 10 -6.09 -5.60 3.94
C THR A 10 -7.11 -6.72 3.88
N LYS A 11 -7.87 -6.89 4.96
CA LYS A 11 -8.93 -7.90 5.05
C LYS A 11 -10.27 -7.33 4.60
N THR A 12 -11.13 -8.20 4.06
CA THR A 12 -12.54 -7.91 3.85
C THR A 12 -13.39 -8.59 4.94
N ALA A 13 -14.53 -8.00 5.27
CA ALA A 13 -15.55 -8.60 6.12
C ALA A 13 -16.54 -9.48 5.32
N ASP A 14 -16.41 -9.58 4.00
CA ASP A 14 -17.26 -10.43 3.16
C ASP A 14 -16.97 -11.91 3.46
N GLU A 15 -17.93 -12.59 4.09
CA GLU A 15 -17.81 -13.97 4.53
C GLU A 15 -17.68 -14.98 3.37
N SER A 16 -18.06 -14.59 2.14
CA SER A 16 -17.88 -15.42 0.95
C SER A 16 -16.42 -15.43 0.44
N VAL A 17 -15.55 -14.62 1.04
CA VAL A 17 -14.15 -14.43 0.62
C VAL A 17 -13.20 -14.87 1.72
N VAL A 18 -12.27 -15.75 1.39
CA VAL A 18 -11.20 -16.17 2.31
C VAL A 18 -10.08 -15.14 2.26
N ASN A 19 -9.78 -14.52 3.41
CA ASN A 19 -8.65 -13.61 3.52
C ASN A 19 -7.34 -14.40 3.65
N LEU A 20 -6.41 -14.22 2.70
CA LEU A 20 -5.11 -14.88 2.69
C LEU A 20 -3.98 -13.85 2.76
N SER A 21 -3.31 -13.78 3.91
CA SER A 21 -2.25 -12.81 4.20
C SER A 21 -0.88 -13.45 3.98
N VAL A 22 -0.32 -13.29 2.79
CA VAL A 22 1.01 -13.81 2.41
C VAL A 22 2.15 -12.83 2.65
N SER A 23 1.82 -11.63 3.13
CA SER A 23 2.77 -10.56 3.41
C SER A 23 2.48 -9.96 4.78
N SER A 24 3.51 -9.45 5.44
CA SER A 24 3.41 -8.65 6.65
C SER A 24 4.17 -7.33 6.48
N ILE A 25 3.86 -6.35 7.34
CA ILE A 25 4.60 -5.10 7.40
C ILE A 25 5.59 -5.19 8.54
N GLU A 26 6.87 -5.01 8.24
CA GLU A 26 7.92 -4.81 9.22
C GLU A 26 8.30 -3.34 9.30
N PHE A 27 8.34 -2.79 10.53
CA PHE A 27 8.77 -1.42 10.76
C PHE A 27 10.27 -1.39 10.99
N LEU A 28 10.93 -0.46 10.29
CA LEU A 28 12.38 -0.29 10.38
C LEU A 28 12.75 0.71 11.48
N LYS A 29 13.91 0.51 12.09
CA LYS A 29 14.49 1.47 13.04
C LYS A 29 15.05 2.66 12.29
N PHE A 30 14.72 3.86 12.74
CA PHE A 30 15.30 5.12 12.29
C PHE A 30 15.21 6.17 13.39
N GLU A 31 16.09 7.13 13.32
CA GLU A 31 16.09 8.31 14.19
C GLU A 31 15.81 9.55 13.36
N ILE A 32 14.84 10.34 13.79
CA ILE A 32 14.45 11.59 13.14
C ILE A 32 13.93 12.58 14.19
N ASN A 33 14.38 13.81 14.07
CA ASN A 33 13.80 14.91 14.82
C ASN A 33 12.81 15.66 13.91
N LEU A 34 11.52 15.53 14.21
CA LEU A 34 10.46 16.15 13.39
C LEU A 34 10.56 17.68 13.37
N SER A 35 11.14 18.32 14.40
CA SER A 35 11.29 19.78 14.47
C SER A 35 12.27 20.36 13.44
N GLU A 36 13.04 19.51 12.78
CA GLU A 36 13.94 19.94 11.70
C GLU A 36 13.23 20.14 10.35
N PHE A 37 11.95 19.84 10.26
CA PHE A 37 11.17 19.85 9.03
C PHE A 37 9.99 20.82 9.10
N ASP A 38 9.63 21.36 7.95
CA ASP A 38 8.49 22.26 7.77
C ASP A 38 7.21 21.49 7.41
N ALA A 39 7.35 20.24 6.93
CA ALA A 39 6.24 19.37 6.56
C ALA A 39 6.61 17.88 6.60
N LEU A 40 5.62 17.04 6.92
CA LEU A 40 5.68 15.60 6.79
C LEU A 40 4.79 15.18 5.61
N VAL A 41 5.31 14.35 4.73
CA VAL A 41 4.55 13.75 3.64
C VAL A 41 4.51 12.23 3.80
N THR A 42 3.36 11.63 3.54
CA THR A 42 3.21 10.18 3.58
C THR A 42 2.15 9.69 2.59
N THR A 43 2.46 8.56 1.95
CA THR A 43 1.57 7.88 1.02
C THR A 43 0.95 6.60 1.63
N SER A 44 1.15 6.39 2.93
CA SER A 44 0.61 5.22 3.64
C SER A 44 0.39 5.46 5.12
N LYS A 45 -0.69 4.92 5.66
CA LYS A 45 -0.96 4.90 7.11
C LYS A 45 0.13 4.18 7.94
N ASN A 46 0.94 3.32 7.31
CA ASN A 46 2.03 2.61 7.97
C ASN A 46 3.15 3.55 8.43
N ALA A 47 3.28 4.74 7.84
CA ALA A 47 4.23 5.76 8.29
C ALA A 47 4.00 6.16 9.76
N PHE A 48 2.74 6.33 10.18
CA PHE A 48 2.41 6.69 11.56
C PHE A 48 2.64 5.54 12.54
N LYS A 49 2.40 4.31 12.10
CA LYS A 49 2.76 3.11 12.89
C LYS A 49 4.27 2.99 13.05
N ALA A 50 5.04 3.34 12.02
CA ALA A 50 6.51 3.37 12.08
C ALA A 50 7.02 4.46 13.02
N LEU A 51 6.41 5.67 13.03
CA LEU A 51 6.71 6.70 14.03
C LEU A 51 6.47 6.18 15.46
N LYS A 52 5.31 5.55 15.70
CA LYS A 52 4.98 4.94 17.00
C LYS A 52 6.01 3.87 17.39
N PHE A 53 6.38 2.99 16.46
CA PHE A 53 7.37 1.93 16.68
C PHE A 53 8.75 2.49 17.09
N ASN A 54 9.12 3.67 16.56
CA ASN A 54 10.37 4.36 16.89
C ASN A 54 10.24 5.34 18.07
N GLY A 55 9.09 5.37 18.77
CA GLY A 55 8.90 6.26 19.92
C GLY A 55 8.85 7.75 19.58
N ILE A 56 8.63 8.09 18.29
CA ILE A 56 8.58 9.48 17.83
C ILE A 56 7.17 10.00 18.06
N LEU A 57 7.07 11.09 18.83
CA LEU A 57 5.80 11.73 19.16
C LEU A 57 5.38 12.77 18.12
N PRO A 58 4.07 13.01 17.93
CA PRO A 58 3.61 14.07 17.06
C PRO A 58 3.97 15.46 17.61
N ILE A 59 4.22 16.38 16.69
CA ILE A 59 4.42 17.80 16.98
C ILE A 59 3.47 18.63 16.11
N ASN A 60 3.47 19.96 16.28
CA ASN A 60 2.66 20.85 15.45
C ASN A 60 3.26 21.03 14.04
N LEU A 61 3.38 19.94 13.29
CA LEU A 61 3.94 19.85 11.96
C LEU A 61 2.83 19.59 10.94
N PRO A 62 2.72 20.35 9.82
CA PRO A 62 1.80 20.04 8.74
C PRO A 62 2.07 18.67 8.12
N VAL A 63 1.02 17.87 7.94
CA VAL A 63 1.07 16.55 7.32
C VAL A 63 0.34 16.57 6.00
N PHE A 64 0.99 16.10 4.93
CA PHE A 64 0.40 15.88 3.62
C PHE A 64 0.15 14.39 3.43
N ALA A 65 -1.10 14.00 3.47
CA ALA A 65 -1.57 12.62 3.40
C ALA A 65 -2.21 12.35 2.04
N ILE A 66 -1.79 11.29 1.36
CA ILE A 66 -2.25 10.98 -0.01
C ILE A 66 -3.77 10.75 -0.13
N ALA A 67 -4.42 10.26 0.93
CA ALA A 67 -5.83 9.90 0.90
C ALA A 67 -6.46 9.94 2.30
N ASN A 68 -7.78 9.85 2.37
CA ASN A 68 -8.56 9.92 3.61
C ASN A 68 -8.12 8.91 4.69
N SER A 69 -7.80 7.67 4.31
CA SER A 69 -7.34 6.64 5.26
C SER A 69 -5.98 6.99 5.88
N CYS A 70 -5.11 7.65 5.12
CA CYS A 70 -3.82 8.14 5.60
C CYS A 70 -4.01 9.38 6.50
N ALA A 71 -4.90 10.31 6.12
CA ALA A 71 -5.26 11.47 6.92
C ALA A 71 -5.92 11.08 8.25
N ALA A 72 -6.79 10.09 8.26
CA ALA A 72 -7.39 9.55 9.48
C ALA A 72 -6.31 9.00 10.44
N ALA A 73 -5.37 8.21 9.91
CA ALA A 73 -4.26 7.69 10.70
C ALA A 73 -3.34 8.80 11.25
N ALA A 74 -3.15 9.89 10.51
CA ALA A 74 -2.42 11.06 10.99
C ALA A 74 -3.12 11.74 12.19
N ARG A 75 -4.45 11.90 12.13
CA ARG A 75 -5.25 12.46 13.24
C ARG A 75 -5.20 11.56 14.47
N GLU A 76 -5.40 10.25 14.26
CA GLU A 76 -5.34 9.25 15.33
C GLU A 76 -3.97 9.24 16.02
N PHE A 77 -2.90 9.46 15.25
CA PHE A 77 -1.55 9.57 15.80
C PHE A 77 -1.32 10.87 16.61
N GLY A 78 -2.10 11.93 16.35
CA GLY A 78 -2.05 13.20 17.09
C GLY A 78 -1.65 14.43 16.28
N PHE A 79 -1.54 14.33 14.94
CA PHE A 79 -1.34 15.51 14.10
C PHE A 79 -2.67 16.26 13.89
N SER A 80 -2.63 17.60 13.94
CA SER A 80 -3.80 18.46 13.79
C SER A 80 -3.88 19.17 12.42
N LYS A 81 -2.73 19.51 11.83
CA LYS A 81 -2.66 20.23 10.55
C LYS A 81 -2.47 19.20 9.41
N ILE A 82 -3.57 18.78 8.78
CA ILE A 82 -3.54 17.72 7.78
C ILE A 82 -4.14 18.21 6.46
N TYR A 83 -3.33 18.15 5.42
CA TYR A 83 -3.77 18.24 4.04
C TYR A 83 -4.05 16.83 3.52
N THR A 84 -5.19 16.64 2.87
CA THR A 84 -5.58 15.36 2.27
C THR A 84 -5.60 15.49 0.76
N GLY A 85 -4.85 14.64 0.07
CA GLY A 85 -4.81 14.61 -1.39
C GLY A 85 -6.17 14.25 -2.01
N GLN A 86 -6.43 14.78 -3.18
CA GLN A 86 -7.66 14.55 -3.94
C GLN A 86 -7.63 13.21 -4.68
N ASN A 87 -6.43 12.78 -5.11
CA ASN A 87 -6.22 11.53 -5.82
C ASN A 87 -5.30 10.60 -5.04
N ALA A 88 -5.68 9.32 -4.94
CA ALA A 88 -4.90 8.30 -4.25
C ALA A 88 -3.71 7.75 -5.09
N HIS A 89 -3.40 8.36 -6.25
CA HIS A 89 -2.25 8.01 -7.08
C HIS A 89 -1.02 8.83 -6.69
N GLY A 90 0.11 8.15 -6.47
CA GLY A 90 1.32 8.80 -5.97
C GLY A 90 1.82 9.93 -6.85
N ASP A 91 1.87 9.73 -8.16
CA ASP A 91 2.39 10.73 -9.12
C ASP A 91 1.48 11.97 -9.18
N ASP A 92 0.16 11.79 -9.14
CA ASP A 92 -0.81 12.90 -9.16
C ASP A 92 -0.76 13.67 -7.85
N PHE A 93 -0.68 12.96 -6.73
CA PHE A 93 -0.51 13.58 -5.42
C PHE A 93 0.80 14.37 -5.33
N ALA A 94 1.91 13.85 -5.90
CA ALA A 94 3.16 14.60 -5.95
C ALA A 94 3.01 15.93 -6.69
N ARG A 95 2.35 15.93 -7.87
CA ARG A 95 2.09 17.14 -8.65
C ARG A 95 1.17 18.14 -7.93
N GLU A 96 0.14 17.61 -7.24
CA GLU A 96 -0.82 18.38 -6.46
C GLU A 96 -0.15 19.17 -5.32
N ILE A 97 0.74 18.51 -4.56
CA ILE A 97 1.37 19.13 -3.38
C ILE A 97 2.68 19.87 -3.69
N LEU A 98 3.27 19.68 -4.87
CA LEU A 98 4.51 20.32 -5.28
C LEU A 98 4.51 21.84 -5.02
N PRO A 99 3.52 22.63 -5.46
CA PRO A 99 3.50 24.08 -5.23
C PRO A 99 3.41 24.45 -3.75
N LEU A 100 2.81 23.59 -2.92
CA LEU A 100 2.63 23.81 -1.48
C LEU A 100 3.90 23.51 -0.67
N LEU A 101 4.84 22.76 -1.27
CA LEU A 101 6.07 22.30 -0.63
C LEU A 101 7.32 23.07 -1.07
N LYS A 102 7.20 23.98 -2.04
CA LYS A 102 8.33 24.84 -2.48
C LYS A 102 8.90 25.64 -1.31
N GLY A 103 10.21 25.67 -1.19
CA GLY A 103 10.93 26.38 -0.13
C GLY A 103 10.85 25.74 1.25
N LYS A 104 10.22 24.57 1.39
CA LYS A 104 10.12 23.84 2.66
C LYS A 104 11.12 22.71 2.73
N LYS A 105 11.60 22.42 3.95
CA LYS A 105 12.35 21.20 4.27
C LYS A 105 11.35 20.11 4.63
N VAL A 106 11.22 19.11 3.76
CA VAL A 106 10.16 18.11 3.81
C VAL A 106 10.70 16.75 4.24
N LEU A 107 10.02 16.09 5.19
CA LEU A 107 10.25 14.69 5.51
C LEU A 107 9.25 13.83 4.73
N TYR A 108 9.74 12.81 4.03
CA TYR A 108 8.90 11.79 3.39
C TYR A 108 9.14 10.42 4.03
N LEU A 109 8.16 9.94 4.79
CA LEU A 109 8.18 8.58 5.35
C LEU A 109 7.53 7.62 4.36
N LYS A 110 8.33 6.68 3.84
CA LYS A 110 7.93 5.76 2.76
C LYS A 110 8.15 4.30 3.12
N GLY A 111 7.48 3.43 2.41
CA GLY A 111 7.85 2.02 2.32
C GLY A 111 9.09 1.81 1.46
N LYS A 112 9.78 0.70 1.66
CA LYS A 112 10.95 0.29 0.87
C LYS A 112 10.57 0.18 -0.61
N ASP A 113 9.49 -0.54 -0.90
CA ASP A 113 8.97 -0.73 -2.25
C ASP A 113 7.91 0.33 -2.56
N SER A 114 8.24 1.27 -3.43
CA SER A 114 7.31 2.27 -3.94
C SER A 114 7.19 2.10 -5.45
N ALA A 115 5.98 1.90 -5.94
CA ALA A 115 5.71 1.75 -7.37
C ALA A 115 5.52 3.09 -8.10
N SER A 116 5.50 4.22 -7.39
CA SER A 116 5.29 5.55 -7.95
C SER A 116 6.59 6.35 -8.06
N ASN A 117 6.62 7.30 -9.00
CA ASN A 117 7.70 8.27 -9.16
C ASN A 117 7.57 9.46 -8.19
N PHE A 118 6.78 9.31 -7.12
CA PHE A 118 6.41 10.36 -6.18
C PHE A 118 7.62 11.19 -5.71
N LEU A 119 8.65 10.52 -5.20
CA LEU A 119 9.86 11.18 -4.71
C LEU A 119 10.59 11.92 -5.82
N GLU A 120 10.75 11.29 -6.98
CA GLU A 120 11.44 11.87 -8.13
C GLU A 120 10.74 13.13 -8.64
N ILE A 121 9.39 13.12 -8.70
CA ILE A 121 8.61 14.29 -9.12
C ILE A 121 8.86 15.48 -8.19
N LEU A 122 8.83 15.27 -6.87
CA LEU A 122 9.06 16.34 -5.90
C LEU A 122 10.50 16.86 -5.95
N GLN A 123 11.49 15.96 -6.09
CA GLN A 123 12.91 16.32 -6.20
C GLN A 123 13.18 17.13 -7.49
N LYS A 124 12.68 16.66 -8.63
CA LYS A 124 12.78 17.39 -9.91
C LYS A 124 12.06 18.75 -9.87
N GLY A 125 10.99 18.84 -9.07
CA GLY A 125 10.27 20.09 -8.80
C GLY A 125 10.98 21.05 -7.85
N GLY A 126 12.17 20.71 -7.35
CA GLY A 126 12.98 21.58 -6.49
C GLY A 126 12.58 21.56 -5.02
N VAL A 127 11.85 20.54 -4.55
CA VAL A 127 11.52 20.39 -3.12
C VAL A 127 12.72 19.84 -2.36
N ASN A 128 13.11 20.49 -1.27
CA ASN A 128 14.12 19.97 -0.33
C ASN A 128 13.52 18.84 0.50
N ILE A 129 13.62 17.60 0.03
CA ILE A 129 12.95 16.43 0.59
C ILE A 129 13.94 15.37 1.08
N LYS A 130 13.85 15.00 2.37
CA LYS A 130 14.54 13.86 2.97
C LYS A 130 13.57 12.67 3.00
N ALA A 131 13.88 11.62 2.25
CA ALA A 131 13.12 10.37 2.27
C ALA A 131 13.73 9.40 3.30
N VAL A 132 12.88 8.81 4.13
CA VAL A 132 13.24 7.77 5.10
C VAL A 132 12.39 6.53 4.80
N VAL A 133 13.06 5.39 4.62
CA VAL A 133 12.39 4.09 4.52
C VAL A 133 12.01 3.65 5.92
N ALA A 134 10.72 3.72 6.22
CA ALA A 134 10.18 3.53 7.56
C ALA A 134 9.60 2.13 7.81
N TYR A 135 9.29 1.41 6.74
CA TYR A 135 8.72 0.06 6.79
C TYR A 135 8.95 -0.68 5.46
N GLU A 136 8.83 -1.99 5.50
CA GLU A 136 8.85 -2.84 4.31
C GLU A 136 7.77 -3.91 4.36
N ASN A 137 7.40 -4.42 3.17
CA ASN A 137 6.57 -5.60 3.05
C ASN A 137 7.49 -6.82 2.97
N VAL A 138 7.32 -7.75 3.90
CA VAL A 138 8.07 -8.98 3.93
C VAL A 138 7.17 -10.19 3.67
N LEU A 139 7.79 -11.29 3.26
CA LEU A 139 7.10 -12.57 3.15
C LEU A 139 6.55 -12.97 4.52
N ASN A 140 5.26 -13.31 4.56
CA ASN A 140 4.64 -13.99 5.70
C ASN A 140 4.59 -15.48 5.36
N PRO A 141 5.41 -16.34 6.00
CA PRO A 141 5.40 -17.78 5.76
C PRO A 141 4.04 -18.37 6.10
N CYS A 142 3.44 -19.08 5.15
CA CYS A 142 2.14 -19.70 5.31
C CYS A 142 2.28 -21.23 5.32
N LYS A 143 1.47 -21.87 6.16
CA LYS A 143 1.37 -23.35 6.14
C LYS A 143 0.71 -23.81 4.84
N MET A 144 1.15 -24.95 4.30
CA MET A 144 0.63 -25.50 3.04
C MET A 144 -0.86 -25.82 3.06
N GLU A 145 -1.45 -26.05 4.25
CA GLU A 145 -2.90 -26.28 4.41
C GLU A 145 -3.71 -25.03 4.03
N LEU A 146 -3.10 -23.85 4.01
CA LEU A 146 -3.73 -22.60 3.58
C LEU A 146 -3.67 -22.37 2.07
N LYS A 147 -2.99 -23.24 1.32
CA LYS A 147 -2.94 -23.16 -0.14
C LYS A 147 -4.35 -23.23 -0.72
N PRO A 148 -4.75 -22.26 -1.56
CA PRO A 148 -6.04 -22.34 -2.24
C PRO A 148 -6.19 -23.64 -3.02
N PRO A 149 -7.34 -24.34 -2.95
CA PRO A 149 -7.58 -25.54 -3.73
C PRO A 149 -7.64 -25.21 -5.23
N LYS A 150 -7.51 -26.23 -6.07
CA LYS A 150 -7.66 -26.11 -7.52
C LYS A 150 -8.96 -25.39 -7.90
N ASN A 151 -8.95 -24.69 -9.03
CA ASN A 151 -10.05 -23.91 -9.57
C ASN A 151 -10.51 -22.72 -8.68
N SER A 152 -9.71 -22.31 -7.67
CA SER A 152 -10.02 -21.11 -6.87
C SER A 152 -9.88 -19.83 -7.70
N ILE A 153 -10.60 -18.79 -7.26
CA ILE A 153 -10.47 -17.43 -7.79
C ILE A 153 -9.58 -16.66 -6.83
N LEU A 154 -8.46 -16.12 -7.33
CA LEU A 154 -7.48 -15.39 -6.53
C LEU A 154 -7.50 -13.90 -6.88
N ILE A 155 -7.76 -13.05 -5.89
CA ILE A 155 -7.70 -11.59 -6.02
C ILE A 155 -6.36 -11.12 -5.45
N PHE A 156 -5.53 -10.48 -6.27
CA PHE A 156 -4.25 -9.92 -5.84
C PHE A 156 -4.32 -8.39 -5.72
N ALA A 157 -4.09 -7.89 -4.51
CA ALA A 157 -4.18 -6.47 -4.18
C ALA A 157 -2.85 -5.70 -4.40
N SER A 158 -1.74 -6.37 -4.69
CA SER A 158 -0.46 -5.73 -4.98
C SER A 158 0.54 -6.68 -5.65
N PRO A 159 1.58 -6.15 -6.33
CA PRO A 159 2.65 -6.96 -6.92
C PRO A 159 3.38 -7.84 -5.89
N ILE A 160 3.65 -7.32 -4.69
CA ILE A 160 4.35 -8.06 -3.63
C ILE A 160 3.53 -9.27 -3.15
N ASN A 161 2.18 -9.14 -3.13
CA ASN A 161 1.33 -10.26 -2.75
C ASN A 161 1.37 -11.37 -3.79
N VAL A 162 1.56 -11.07 -5.09
CA VAL A 162 1.78 -12.08 -6.13
C VAL A 162 3.09 -12.84 -5.86
N ARG A 163 4.20 -12.10 -5.68
CA ARG A 163 5.52 -12.72 -5.42
C ARG A 163 5.51 -13.57 -4.15
N ASN A 164 4.94 -13.06 -3.07
CA ASN A 164 4.89 -13.77 -1.79
C ASN A 164 3.92 -14.97 -1.81
N PHE A 165 2.85 -14.91 -2.61
CA PHE A 165 1.98 -16.05 -2.85
C PHE A 165 2.75 -17.18 -3.55
N LEU A 166 3.49 -16.84 -4.61
CA LEU A 166 4.31 -17.81 -5.34
C LEU A 166 5.39 -18.43 -4.47
N SER A 167 6.05 -17.63 -3.62
CA SER A 167 7.06 -18.12 -2.67
C SER A 167 6.47 -19.08 -1.64
N ASN A 168 5.21 -18.87 -1.21
CA ASN A 168 4.55 -19.75 -0.24
C ASN A 168 4.01 -21.03 -0.85
N PHE A 169 3.36 -20.95 -2.03
CA PHE A 169 2.48 -22.00 -2.52
C PHE A 169 2.80 -22.49 -3.93
N GLY A 170 3.72 -21.81 -4.64
CA GLY A 170 3.88 -22.02 -6.08
C GLY A 170 2.66 -21.60 -6.87
N TRP A 171 2.48 -22.16 -8.06
CA TRP A 171 1.36 -21.86 -8.95
C TRP A 171 0.55 -23.10 -9.29
N ASP A 172 -0.71 -22.93 -9.61
CA ASP A 172 -1.58 -23.94 -10.20
C ASP A 172 -2.35 -23.30 -11.35
N GLU A 173 -2.26 -23.89 -12.54
CA GLU A 173 -2.81 -23.33 -13.78
C GLU A 173 -4.36 -23.27 -13.77
N SER A 174 -5.02 -23.99 -12.86
CA SER A 174 -6.46 -23.96 -12.70
C SER A 174 -6.98 -22.69 -12.02
N TYR A 175 -6.09 -21.86 -11.43
CA TYR A 175 -6.52 -20.63 -10.77
C TYR A 175 -7.02 -19.59 -11.77
N GLN A 176 -8.15 -18.98 -11.46
CA GLN A 176 -8.58 -17.75 -12.09
C GLN A 176 -8.10 -16.55 -11.28
N THR A 177 -7.59 -15.53 -11.98
CA THR A 177 -6.95 -14.40 -11.30
C THR A 177 -7.62 -13.08 -11.60
N ILE A 178 -7.71 -12.26 -10.55
CA ILE A 178 -8.14 -10.87 -10.62
C ILE A 178 -7.02 -10.03 -10.01
N SER A 179 -6.64 -8.99 -10.70
CA SER A 179 -5.69 -7.99 -10.19
C SER A 179 -6.40 -6.68 -9.89
N ILE A 180 -5.99 -6.01 -8.80
CA ILE A 180 -6.52 -4.70 -8.43
C ILE A 180 -6.18 -3.61 -9.44
N GLY A 181 -5.16 -3.81 -10.28
CA GLY A 181 -4.74 -2.85 -11.29
C GLY A 181 -3.63 -3.38 -12.18
N LYS A 182 -3.30 -2.60 -13.22
CA LYS A 182 -2.35 -2.97 -14.28
C LYS A 182 -0.96 -3.32 -13.78
N VAL A 183 -0.46 -2.67 -12.71
CA VAL A 183 0.87 -2.94 -12.14
C VAL A 183 0.91 -4.34 -11.52
N THR A 184 -0.13 -4.71 -10.78
CA THR A 184 -0.27 -6.05 -10.20
C THR A 184 -0.44 -7.12 -11.28
N ALA A 185 -1.21 -6.81 -12.35
CA ALA A 185 -1.41 -7.72 -13.47
C ALA A 185 -0.11 -8.11 -14.17
N LYS A 186 0.86 -7.20 -14.28
CA LYS A 186 2.17 -7.47 -14.89
C LYS A 186 3.00 -8.52 -14.13
N GLU A 187 2.76 -8.73 -12.84
CA GLU A 187 3.43 -9.77 -12.05
C GLU A 187 2.83 -11.17 -12.29
N LEU A 188 1.59 -11.25 -12.75
CA LEU A 188 0.87 -12.51 -13.01
C LEU A 188 1.22 -13.08 -14.39
N LYS A 189 2.52 -13.37 -14.60
CA LYS A 189 3.07 -13.80 -15.91
C LYS A 189 2.60 -15.18 -16.38
N PHE A 190 2.01 -15.96 -15.49
CA PHE A 190 1.56 -17.35 -15.74
C PHE A 190 0.06 -17.47 -15.88
N SER A 191 -0.66 -16.37 -15.90
CA SER A 191 -2.11 -16.33 -16.09
C SER A 191 -2.53 -15.05 -16.81
N THR A 192 -3.75 -15.03 -17.32
CA THR A 192 -4.36 -13.83 -17.91
C THR A 192 -5.34 -13.25 -16.91
N PRO A 193 -4.91 -12.32 -16.03
CA PRO A 193 -5.77 -11.80 -14.98
C PRO A 193 -6.83 -10.86 -15.54
N LEU A 194 -8.04 -10.94 -14.99
CA LEU A 194 -8.99 -9.84 -15.12
C LEU A 194 -8.49 -8.65 -14.29
N VAL A 195 -8.48 -7.46 -14.89
CA VAL A 195 -8.05 -6.24 -14.22
C VAL A 195 -9.27 -5.47 -13.75
N SER A 196 -9.34 -5.15 -12.46
CA SER A 196 -10.42 -4.32 -11.93
C SER A 196 -10.40 -2.92 -12.57
N GLN A 197 -11.56 -2.38 -12.87
CA GLN A 197 -11.71 -1.03 -13.42
C GLN A 197 -11.38 0.07 -12.39
N SER A 198 -11.56 -0.23 -11.11
CA SER A 198 -11.15 0.63 -10.00
C SER A 198 -10.13 -0.07 -9.11
N GLN A 199 -9.19 0.70 -8.53
CA GLN A 199 -8.20 0.17 -7.59
C GLN A 199 -8.81 -0.01 -6.18
N ASP A 200 -9.93 -0.76 -6.14
CA ASP A 200 -10.69 -1.04 -4.93
C ASP A 200 -10.91 -2.54 -4.74
N ILE A 201 -10.75 -3.01 -3.51
CA ILE A 201 -10.91 -4.43 -3.15
C ILE A 201 -12.36 -4.88 -3.35
N ASN A 202 -13.34 -4.04 -3.01
CA ASN A 202 -14.76 -4.40 -3.16
C ASN A 202 -15.13 -4.58 -4.63
N ALA A 203 -14.59 -3.75 -5.53
CA ALA A 203 -14.78 -3.93 -6.97
C ALA A 203 -14.14 -5.22 -7.48
N CYS A 204 -12.96 -5.60 -6.96
CA CYS A 204 -12.35 -6.90 -7.28
C CYS A 204 -13.22 -8.06 -6.78
N ILE A 205 -13.80 -7.96 -5.59
CA ILE A 205 -14.69 -8.99 -5.02
C ILE A 205 -15.97 -9.10 -5.85
N ALA A 206 -16.58 -7.98 -6.23
CA ALA A 206 -17.75 -7.98 -7.09
C ALA A 206 -17.45 -8.68 -8.43
N LEU A 207 -16.31 -8.38 -9.05
CA LEU A 207 -15.86 -9.06 -10.27
C LEU A 207 -15.62 -10.56 -10.04
N ALA A 208 -15.04 -10.96 -8.90
CA ALA A 208 -14.82 -12.36 -8.57
C ALA A 208 -16.13 -13.14 -8.43
N LYS A 209 -17.16 -12.51 -7.88
CA LYS A 209 -18.49 -13.14 -7.72
C LYS A 209 -19.18 -13.41 -9.05
N THR A 210 -18.85 -12.71 -10.13
CA THR A 210 -19.39 -12.99 -11.48
C THR A 210 -18.78 -14.25 -12.11
N LEU A 211 -17.73 -14.82 -11.49
CA LEU A 211 -17.03 -16.01 -11.99
C LEU A 211 -17.41 -17.30 -11.23
N LEU A 212 -18.29 -17.20 -10.22
CA LEU A 212 -18.79 -18.35 -9.46
C LEU A 212 -19.86 -19.11 -10.27
#